data_8162d971f527dbf9c1382c46870463af
#
_entry.id   8162d971f527dbf9c1382c46870463af
#
_cell.length_a   1.000
_cell.length_b   1.000
_cell.length_c   1.000
_cell.angle_alpha   90.00
_cell.angle_beta   90.00
_cell.angle_gamma   90.00
#
_symmetry.space_group_name_H-M   'P 1'
#
loop_
_entity.id
_entity.type
_entity.pdbx_description
1 polymer ?
#
loop_
_entity_poly.entity_id
_entity_poly.type
_entity_poly.pdbx_seq_one_letter_code
_entity_poly.pdbx_strand_id
1 'polypeptide(L)'
;MIILGTLKEITDLRSIWPHEALNFTPWVAENVELLADAVGLDITVDETESSVGDFNVDIYASETGTDRKIIIENQLEDTDHDHLGKLITYASGKDADVVIWVVKHAREEHKAAVEWLNNHTDDKIGFFLCEIKLFQIGDSDIAPSFTVVERPNDWTKEIKKTTATNPTQQQRLEYWQAFNDYAFQNAEFNKAF
;
A
#
# COMPACT_ATOMS: atom_id res chain seq x y z
N MET A 1 10.20 35.96 8.05
CA MET A 1 9.83 35.47 6.67
C MET A 1 9.94 33.96 6.69
N ILE A 2 8.88 33.24 6.39
CA ILE A 2 8.90 31.76 6.30
C ILE A 2 9.51 31.41 4.94
N ILE A 3 10.61 30.62 4.95
CA ILE A 3 11.26 30.12 3.73
C ILE A 3 10.67 28.74 3.47
N LEU A 4 10.02 28.57 2.32
CA LEU A 4 9.50 27.27 1.87
C LEU A 4 10.52 26.60 0.95
N GLY A 5 10.75 25.31 1.15
CA GLY A 5 11.54 24.48 0.25
C GLY A 5 10.77 24.10 -1.02
N THR A 6 11.48 23.69 -2.06
CA THR A 6 10.90 23.15 -3.29
C THR A 6 11.01 21.64 -3.26
N LEU A 7 9.88 20.97 -3.44
CA LEU A 7 9.82 19.52 -3.56
C LEU A 7 10.36 19.10 -4.93
N LYS A 8 11.35 18.21 -4.94
CA LYS A 8 11.94 17.64 -6.15
C LYS A 8 11.65 16.15 -6.19
N GLU A 9 11.09 15.68 -7.29
CA GLU A 9 10.91 14.25 -7.55
C GLU A 9 12.21 13.64 -8.09
N ILE A 10 12.60 12.46 -7.56
CA ILE A 10 13.70 11.64 -8.04
C ILE A 10 13.09 10.54 -8.93
N THR A 11 13.21 10.69 -10.24
CA THR A 11 12.58 9.80 -11.22
C THR A 11 13.40 8.55 -11.54
N ASP A 12 14.71 8.58 -11.25
CA ASP A 12 15.59 7.42 -11.40
C ASP A 12 15.57 6.58 -10.13
N LEU A 13 14.58 5.70 -10.01
CA LEU A 13 14.43 4.79 -8.86
C LEU A 13 15.60 3.81 -8.75
N ARG A 14 16.24 3.46 -9.89
CA ARG A 14 17.37 2.53 -9.89
C ARG A 14 18.65 3.14 -9.33
N SER A 15 18.74 4.44 -9.21
CA SER A 15 19.82 5.10 -8.45
C SER A 15 19.77 4.80 -6.95
N ILE A 16 18.57 4.45 -6.42
CA ILE A 16 18.35 4.10 -5.02
C ILE A 16 18.24 2.57 -4.86
N TRP A 17 17.48 1.92 -5.73
CA TRP A 17 17.31 0.47 -5.75
C TRP A 17 17.80 -0.10 -7.09
N PRO A 18 19.10 -0.43 -7.22
CA PRO A 18 19.67 -0.95 -8.48
C PRO A 18 18.99 -2.22 -8.99
N HIS A 19 18.57 -3.10 -8.06
CA HIS A 19 17.94 -4.37 -8.35
C HIS A 19 16.59 -4.48 -7.64
N GLU A 20 15.54 -4.87 -8.37
CA GLU A 20 14.19 -5.03 -7.85
C GLU A 20 14.14 -6.09 -6.74
N ALA A 21 14.46 -7.34 -7.06
CA ALA A 21 14.41 -8.45 -6.11
C ALA A 21 15.41 -8.35 -4.94
N LEU A 22 16.60 -7.72 -5.17
CA LEU A 22 17.65 -7.66 -4.14
C LEU A 22 17.61 -6.39 -3.28
N ASN A 23 16.99 -5.33 -3.76
CA ASN A 23 16.99 -4.04 -3.06
C ASN A 23 15.58 -3.50 -2.81
N PHE A 24 14.73 -3.46 -3.84
CA PHE A 24 13.42 -2.83 -3.73
C PHE A 24 12.43 -3.71 -2.98
N THR A 25 12.27 -4.98 -3.36
CA THR A 25 11.36 -5.91 -2.68
C THR A 25 11.69 -6.07 -1.20
N PRO A 26 12.95 -6.28 -0.76
CA PRO A 26 13.29 -6.27 0.66
C PRO A 26 12.98 -4.95 1.36
N TRP A 27 13.25 -3.81 0.69
CA TRP A 27 12.94 -2.50 1.27
C TRP A 27 11.43 -2.30 1.45
N VAL A 28 10.60 -2.70 0.47
CA VAL A 28 9.12 -2.65 0.60
C VAL A 28 8.66 -3.53 1.77
N ALA A 29 9.22 -4.72 1.91
CA ALA A 29 8.88 -5.65 3.00
C ALA A 29 9.24 -5.08 4.38
N GLU A 30 10.41 -4.42 4.50
CA GLU A 30 10.88 -3.80 5.74
C GLU A 30 10.12 -2.50 6.10
N ASN A 31 9.50 -1.83 5.11
CA ASN A 31 8.78 -0.57 5.27
C ASN A 31 7.31 -0.71 4.81
N VAL A 32 6.73 -1.90 5.01
CA VAL A 32 5.39 -2.21 4.50
C VAL A 32 4.30 -1.29 5.07
N GLU A 33 4.53 -0.70 6.23
CA GLU A 33 3.61 0.26 6.87
C GLU A 33 3.34 1.49 5.99
N LEU A 34 4.31 1.93 5.16
CA LEU A 34 4.11 3.04 4.23
C LEU A 34 3.13 2.69 3.12
N LEU A 35 3.19 1.45 2.61
CA LEU A 35 2.24 0.94 1.64
C LEU A 35 0.89 0.66 2.29
N ALA A 36 0.89 0.07 3.48
CA ALA A 36 -0.28 -0.22 4.31
C ALA A 36 -1.12 1.04 4.56
N ASP A 37 -0.47 2.13 4.97
CA ASP A 37 -1.10 3.44 5.16
C ASP A 37 -1.72 3.98 3.86
N ALA A 38 -1.05 3.82 2.72
CA ALA A 38 -1.55 4.29 1.43
C ALA A 38 -2.79 3.52 0.96
N VAL A 39 -2.81 2.19 1.11
CA VAL A 39 -3.95 1.35 0.70
C VAL A 39 -5.05 1.28 1.76
N GLY A 40 -4.76 1.67 2.99
CA GLY A 40 -5.69 1.66 4.13
C GLY A 40 -5.91 0.26 4.73
N LEU A 41 -4.87 -0.56 4.77
CA LEU A 41 -4.85 -1.90 5.36
C LEU A 41 -3.81 -2.01 6.46
N ASP A 42 -4.01 -2.91 7.41
CA ASP A 42 -2.97 -3.32 8.35
C ASP A 42 -2.26 -4.56 7.79
N ILE A 43 -1.05 -4.41 7.23
CA ILE A 43 -0.33 -5.47 6.53
C ILE A 43 0.78 -6.04 7.41
N THR A 44 0.81 -7.37 7.54
CA THR A 44 1.92 -8.12 8.13
C THR A 44 2.58 -8.96 7.05
N VAL A 45 3.87 -8.75 6.81
CA VAL A 45 4.65 -9.56 5.86
C VAL A 45 4.91 -10.94 6.45
N ASP A 46 4.53 -11.99 5.73
CA ASP A 46 4.73 -13.38 6.14
C ASP A 46 5.99 -13.96 5.48
N GLU A 47 6.18 -13.70 4.18
CA GLU A 47 7.27 -14.27 3.38
C GLU A 47 7.61 -13.37 2.19
N THR A 48 8.88 -13.27 1.83
CA THR A 48 9.34 -12.71 0.55
C THR A 48 9.75 -13.84 -0.38
N GLU A 49 9.64 -13.62 -1.70
CA GLU A 49 9.93 -14.62 -2.74
C GLU A 49 9.16 -15.95 -2.51
N SER A 50 7.87 -15.83 -2.15
CA SER A 50 7.04 -16.99 -1.78
C SER A 50 6.61 -17.79 -2.99
N SER A 51 6.85 -19.10 -2.99
CA SER A 51 6.66 -19.96 -4.15
C SER A 51 5.20 -20.17 -4.55
N VAL A 52 4.94 -20.09 -5.86
CA VAL A 52 3.68 -20.45 -6.53
C VAL A 52 4.01 -21.34 -7.73
N GLY A 53 3.95 -22.64 -7.56
CA GLY A 53 4.42 -23.58 -8.59
C GLY A 53 5.90 -23.37 -8.89
N ASP A 54 6.22 -23.08 -10.15
CA ASP A 54 7.58 -22.81 -10.62
C ASP A 54 7.97 -21.31 -10.52
N PHE A 55 7.10 -20.48 -9.95
CA PHE A 55 7.28 -19.02 -9.83
C PHE A 55 7.27 -18.59 -8.38
N ASN A 56 7.69 -17.35 -8.12
CA ASN A 56 7.65 -16.74 -6.81
C ASN A 56 6.88 -15.41 -6.88
N VAL A 57 6.06 -15.16 -5.86
CA VAL A 57 5.49 -13.85 -5.59
C VAL A 57 6.48 -13.03 -4.77
N ASP A 58 6.67 -11.77 -5.08
CA ASP A 58 7.66 -10.91 -4.42
C ASP A 58 7.44 -10.84 -2.91
N ILE A 59 6.21 -10.53 -2.47
CA ILE A 59 5.84 -10.49 -1.05
C ILE A 59 4.49 -11.16 -0.84
N TYR A 60 4.45 -12.14 0.05
CA TYR A 60 3.24 -12.73 0.59
C TYR A 60 3.02 -12.18 1.99
N ALA A 61 1.80 -11.74 2.27
CA ALA A 61 1.44 -11.05 3.49
C ALA A 61 0.02 -11.42 3.93
N SER A 62 -0.32 -11.06 5.15
CA SER A 62 -1.66 -11.19 5.72
C SER A 62 -2.15 -9.85 6.24
N GLU A 63 -3.47 -9.64 6.24
CA GLU A 63 -4.07 -8.49 6.91
C GLU A 63 -4.17 -8.76 8.40
N THR A 64 -3.58 -7.90 9.20
CA THR A 64 -3.54 -8.02 10.67
C THR A 64 -4.94 -8.08 11.26
N GLY A 65 -5.23 -9.12 12.03
CA GLY A 65 -6.53 -9.29 12.69
C GLY A 65 -7.65 -9.87 11.82
N THR A 66 -7.32 -10.31 10.61
CA THR A 66 -8.20 -11.07 9.71
C THR A 66 -7.45 -12.27 9.15
N ASP A 67 -8.16 -13.14 8.40
CA ASP A 67 -7.53 -14.27 7.69
C ASP A 67 -7.26 -13.93 6.21
N ARG A 68 -7.34 -12.64 5.82
CA ARG A 68 -7.18 -12.22 4.42
C ARG A 68 -5.73 -12.30 3.98
N LYS A 69 -5.53 -12.96 2.86
CA LYS A 69 -4.23 -13.16 2.23
C LYS A 69 -3.95 -12.03 1.25
N ILE A 70 -2.76 -11.49 1.33
CA ILE A 70 -2.29 -10.36 0.50
C ILE A 70 -1.10 -10.83 -0.32
N ILE A 71 -1.07 -10.51 -1.60
CA ILE A 71 0.13 -10.59 -2.43
C ILE A 71 0.52 -9.19 -2.91
N ILE A 72 1.83 -8.93 -2.93
CA ILE A 72 2.39 -7.69 -3.42
C ILE A 72 3.41 -8.03 -4.50
N GLU A 73 3.22 -7.49 -5.69
CA GLU A 73 4.17 -7.55 -6.82
C GLU A 73 4.80 -6.18 -7.01
N ASN A 74 6.11 -6.17 -7.13
CA ASN A 74 6.91 -4.97 -7.28
C ASN A 74 7.49 -4.86 -8.68
N GLN A 75 7.45 -3.66 -9.26
CA GLN A 75 8.02 -3.38 -10.57
C GLN A 75 8.63 -1.98 -10.60
N LEU A 76 9.95 -1.88 -10.70
CA LEU A 76 10.65 -0.59 -10.77
C LEU A 76 10.57 0.07 -12.17
N GLU A 77 9.64 -0.38 -13.01
CA GLU A 77 9.38 0.13 -14.35
C GLU A 77 7.90 0.51 -14.50
N ASP A 78 7.54 0.98 -15.69
CA ASP A 78 6.14 1.18 -16.05
C ASP A 78 5.42 -0.17 -16.13
N THR A 79 4.13 -0.19 -15.78
CA THR A 79 3.29 -1.40 -15.91
C THR A 79 3.41 -2.09 -17.26
N ASP A 80 3.39 -3.42 -17.28
CA ASP A 80 3.42 -4.25 -18.47
C ASP A 80 2.46 -5.45 -18.39
N HIS A 81 2.30 -6.15 -19.52
CA HIS A 81 1.40 -7.30 -19.61
C HIS A 81 1.92 -8.54 -18.88
N ASP A 82 3.25 -8.69 -18.77
CA ASP A 82 3.87 -9.84 -18.12
C ASP A 82 3.57 -9.80 -16.62
N HIS A 83 3.72 -8.64 -15.97
CA HIS A 83 3.38 -8.47 -14.55
C HIS A 83 1.87 -8.56 -14.31
N LEU A 84 1.03 -8.03 -15.21
CA LEU A 84 -0.42 -8.22 -15.09
C LEU A 84 -0.80 -9.72 -15.14
N GLY A 85 -0.15 -10.50 -16.01
CA GLY A 85 -0.33 -11.94 -16.06
C GLY A 85 0.14 -12.65 -14.78
N LYS A 86 1.28 -12.24 -14.20
CA LYS A 86 1.80 -12.76 -12.93
C LYS A 86 0.80 -12.49 -11.80
N LEU A 87 0.29 -11.26 -11.67
CA LEU A 87 -0.69 -10.89 -10.63
C LEU A 87 -1.88 -11.83 -10.60
N ILE A 88 -2.48 -12.12 -11.77
CA ILE A 88 -3.63 -13.01 -11.88
C ILE A 88 -3.25 -14.46 -11.51
N THR A 89 -2.08 -14.92 -12.00
CA THR A 89 -1.58 -16.27 -11.73
C THR A 89 -1.30 -16.47 -10.24
N TYR A 90 -0.65 -15.51 -9.61
CA TYR A 90 -0.27 -15.59 -8.20
C TYR A 90 -1.48 -15.43 -7.27
N ALA A 91 -2.41 -14.52 -7.61
CA ALA A 91 -3.67 -14.37 -6.91
C ALA A 91 -4.43 -15.70 -6.85
N SER A 92 -4.55 -16.39 -7.98
CA SER A 92 -5.18 -17.70 -8.06
C SER A 92 -4.40 -18.78 -7.31
N GLY A 93 -3.06 -18.80 -7.44
CA GLY A 93 -2.21 -19.82 -6.81
C GLY A 93 -2.13 -19.74 -5.28
N LYS A 94 -2.22 -18.53 -4.72
CA LYS A 94 -2.21 -18.27 -3.28
C LYS A 94 -3.61 -18.18 -2.67
N ASP A 95 -4.66 -18.19 -3.50
CA ASP A 95 -6.04 -17.91 -3.06
C ASP A 95 -6.08 -16.57 -2.32
N ALA A 96 -5.55 -15.52 -2.97
CA ALA A 96 -5.37 -14.21 -2.37
C ALA A 96 -6.68 -13.42 -2.36
N ASP A 97 -6.91 -12.69 -1.27
CA ASP A 97 -8.06 -11.78 -1.10
C ASP A 97 -7.70 -10.35 -1.54
N VAL A 98 -6.41 -10.01 -1.50
CA VAL A 98 -5.89 -8.70 -1.89
C VAL A 98 -4.65 -8.85 -2.76
N VAL A 99 -4.63 -8.09 -3.85
CA VAL A 99 -3.51 -8.03 -4.80
C VAL A 99 -3.05 -6.59 -4.89
N ILE A 100 -1.79 -6.33 -4.59
CA ILE A 100 -1.20 -4.99 -4.67
C ILE A 100 -0.08 -5.00 -5.71
N TRP A 101 -0.21 -4.20 -6.74
CA TRP A 101 0.82 -3.98 -7.75
C TRP A 101 1.50 -2.64 -7.50
N VAL A 102 2.76 -2.69 -7.11
CA VAL A 102 3.59 -1.50 -6.88
C VAL A 102 4.46 -1.26 -8.10
N VAL A 103 4.34 -0.09 -8.71
CA VAL A 103 5.03 0.25 -9.96
C VAL A 103 5.68 1.63 -9.91
N LYS A 104 6.64 1.88 -10.81
CA LYS A 104 7.17 3.22 -11.03
C LYS A 104 6.12 4.14 -11.65
N HIS A 105 5.42 3.66 -12.70
CA HIS A 105 4.38 4.40 -13.39
C HIS A 105 3.30 3.46 -13.93
N ALA A 106 2.05 3.82 -13.69
CA ALA A 106 0.88 3.08 -14.15
C ALA A 106 0.40 3.63 -15.50
N ARG A 107 0.49 2.82 -16.56
CA ARG A 107 -0.08 3.17 -17.86
C ARG A 107 -1.60 3.10 -17.79
N GLU A 108 -2.28 3.98 -18.51
CA GLU A 108 -3.75 4.06 -18.51
C GLU A 108 -4.44 2.75 -18.92
N GLU A 109 -3.83 1.97 -19.85
CA GLU A 109 -4.36 0.69 -20.29
C GLU A 109 -4.37 -0.35 -19.17
N HIS A 110 -3.31 -0.37 -18.33
CA HIS A 110 -3.22 -1.30 -17.21
C HIS A 110 -4.07 -0.84 -16.02
N LYS A 111 -4.18 0.48 -15.80
CA LYS A 111 -5.14 1.03 -14.85
C LYS A 111 -6.56 0.62 -15.20
N ALA A 112 -6.97 0.78 -16.46
CA ALA A 112 -8.28 0.32 -16.94
C ALA A 112 -8.47 -1.19 -16.82
N ALA A 113 -7.40 -1.99 -17.01
CA ALA A 113 -7.45 -3.44 -16.80
C ALA A 113 -7.64 -3.80 -15.32
N VAL A 114 -6.97 -3.12 -14.38
CA VAL A 114 -7.16 -3.32 -12.94
C VAL A 114 -8.57 -2.89 -12.50
N GLU A 115 -9.08 -1.75 -12.99
CA GLU A 115 -10.46 -1.33 -12.78
C GLU A 115 -11.45 -2.39 -13.30
N TRP A 116 -11.19 -2.95 -14.50
CA TRP A 116 -12.02 -4.01 -15.05
C TRP A 116 -12.00 -5.28 -14.18
N LEU A 117 -10.84 -5.68 -13.67
CA LEU A 117 -10.72 -6.80 -12.73
C LEU A 117 -11.56 -6.54 -11.46
N ASN A 118 -11.44 -5.36 -10.86
CA ASN A 118 -12.22 -4.97 -9.68
C ASN A 118 -13.74 -4.98 -9.91
N ASN A 119 -14.17 -4.75 -11.16
CA ASN A 119 -15.59 -4.74 -11.52
C ASN A 119 -16.15 -6.12 -11.92
N HIS A 120 -15.30 -7.10 -12.25
CA HIS A 120 -15.70 -8.37 -12.85
C HIS A 120 -15.21 -9.61 -12.08
N THR A 121 -14.48 -9.43 -11.00
CA THR A 121 -14.12 -10.50 -10.07
C THR A 121 -15.09 -10.54 -8.89
N ASP A 122 -15.01 -11.60 -8.09
CA ASP A 122 -15.78 -11.76 -6.87
C ASP A 122 -15.47 -10.62 -5.88
N ASP A 123 -16.46 -10.18 -5.10
CA ASP A 123 -16.32 -9.15 -4.04
C ASP A 123 -15.30 -9.51 -2.94
N LYS A 124 -14.80 -10.75 -2.94
CA LYS A 124 -13.78 -11.22 -2.00
C LYS A 124 -12.37 -10.82 -2.39
N ILE A 125 -12.10 -10.59 -3.68
CA ILE A 125 -10.78 -10.22 -4.15
C ILE A 125 -10.74 -8.74 -4.55
N GLY A 126 -9.70 -8.03 -4.11
CA GLY A 126 -9.48 -6.63 -4.44
C GLY A 126 -8.10 -6.38 -5.04
N PHE A 127 -8.04 -5.64 -6.15
CA PHE A 127 -6.80 -5.28 -6.84
C PHE A 127 -6.48 -3.80 -6.61
N PHE A 128 -5.26 -3.55 -6.12
CA PHE A 128 -4.69 -2.21 -6.00
C PHE A 128 -3.57 -2.01 -7.01
N LEU A 129 -3.51 -0.83 -7.59
CA LEU A 129 -2.38 -0.36 -8.39
C LEU A 129 -1.80 0.87 -7.70
N CYS A 130 -0.52 0.81 -7.32
CA CYS A 130 0.16 1.84 -6.56
C CYS A 130 1.42 2.30 -7.30
N GLU A 131 1.64 3.62 -7.38
CA GLU A 131 2.91 4.19 -7.82
C GLU A 131 3.80 4.48 -6.62
N ILE A 132 5.07 4.06 -6.70
CA ILE A 132 6.13 4.50 -5.78
C ILE A 132 6.82 5.74 -6.34
N LYS A 133 6.89 6.81 -5.55
CA LYS A 133 7.58 8.06 -5.87
C LYS A 133 8.59 8.40 -4.79
N LEU A 134 9.67 9.03 -5.20
CA LEU A 134 10.71 9.52 -4.30
C LEU A 134 10.81 11.03 -4.39
N PHE A 135 10.84 11.69 -3.24
CA PHE A 135 10.91 13.13 -3.14
C PHE A 135 12.06 13.58 -2.25
N GLN A 136 12.56 14.79 -2.51
CA GLN A 136 13.60 15.45 -1.71
C GLN A 136 13.37 16.96 -1.66
N ILE A 137 13.69 17.59 -0.55
CA ILE A 137 13.71 19.05 -0.38
C ILE A 137 15.13 19.48 -0.04
N GLY A 138 15.79 20.20 -0.99
CA GLY A 138 17.20 20.56 -0.83
C GLY A 138 18.09 19.33 -0.64
N ASP A 139 18.86 19.29 0.44
CA ASP A 139 19.77 18.18 0.79
C ASP A 139 19.20 17.30 1.92
N SER A 140 17.85 17.25 2.07
CA SER A 140 17.22 16.37 3.05
C SER A 140 17.38 14.90 2.67
N ASP A 141 17.03 13.99 3.59
CA ASP A 141 16.85 12.59 3.26
C ASP A 141 15.76 12.44 2.19
N ILE A 142 15.85 11.35 1.41
CA ILE A 142 14.87 11.02 0.38
C ILE A 142 13.63 10.45 1.04
N ALA A 143 12.47 11.01 0.70
CA ALA A 143 11.17 10.60 1.22
C ALA A 143 10.42 9.75 0.18
N PRO A 144 10.13 8.47 0.46
CA PRO A 144 9.27 7.64 -0.36
C PRO A 144 7.80 8.00 -0.15
N SER A 145 7.00 7.82 -1.20
CA SER A 145 5.55 8.00 -1.14
C SER A 145 4.86 7.01 -2.05
N PHE A 146 3.88 6.28 -1.52
CA PHE A 146 2.99 5.44 -2.32
C PHE A 146 1.73 6.22 -2.67
N THR A 147 1.34 6.17 -3.94
CA THR A 147 0.10 6.78 -4.46
C THR A 147 -0.79 5.71 -5.03
N VAL A 148 -1.96 5.51 -4.48
CA VAL A 148 -2.95 4.56 -5.02
C VAL A 148 -3.57 5.16 -6.28
N VAL A 149 -3.34 4.52 -7.42
CA VAL A 149 -3.84 4.91 -8.76
C VAL A 149 -5.18 4.24 -9.04
N GLU A 150 -5.34 2.97 -8.61
CA GLU A 150 -6.58 2.22 -8.73
C GLU A 150 -6.83 1.37 -7.49
N ARG A 151 -8.10 1.22 -7.10
CA ARG A 151 -8.54 0.47 -5.92
C ARG A 151 -9.92 -0.14 -6.11
N PRO A 152 -10.31 -1.18 -5.35
CA PRO A 152 -11.66 -1.74 -5.41
C PRO A 152 -12.75 -0.72 -5.06
N ASN A 153 -13.83 -0.69 -5.84
CA ASN A 153 -14.90 0.33 -5.75
C ASN A 153 -15.63 0.38 -4.39
N ASP A 154 -15.85 -0.75 -3.76
CA ASP A 154 -16.54 -0.86 -2.47
C ASP A 154 -15.59 -0.97 -1.27
N TRP A 155 -14.28 -0.89 -1.50
CA TRP A 155 -13.25 -1.00 -0.47
C TRP A 155 -13.48 -0.07 0.72
N THR A 156 -13.88 1.17 0.45
CA THR A 156 -14.17 2.16 1.50
C THR A 156 -15.40 1.77 2.36
N LYS A 157 -16.33 0.99 1.81
CA LYS A 157 -17.51 0.52 2.56
C LYS A 157 -17.17 -0.71 3.42
N GLU A 158 -16.29 -1.58 2.94
CA GLU A 158 -15.84 -2.76 3.67
C GLU A 158 -14.86 -2.41 4.79
N ILE A 159 -13.90 -1.51 4.55
CA ILE A 159 -13.05 -0.96 5.62
C ILE A 159 -13.92 -0.42 6.76
N LYS A 160 -15.00 0.32 6.47
CA LYS A 160 -15.91 0.82 7.52
C LYS A 160 -16.66 -0.31 8.26
N LYS A 161 -16.90 -1.46 7.62
CA LYS A 161 -17.51 -2.63 8.28
C LYS A 161 -16.48 -3.41 9.09
N THR A 162 -15.26 -3.57 8.58
CA THR A 162 -14.17 -4.31 9.24
C THR A 162 -13.53 -3.50 10.35
N THR A 163 -13.42 -2.16 10.21
CA THR A 163 -12.97 -1.25 11.26
C THR A 163 -13.89 -1.28 12.50
N ALA A 164 -15.17 -1.61 12.31
CA ALA A 164 -16.08 -1.82 13.44
C ALA A 164 -15.76 -3.11 14.25
N THR A 165 -14.88 -3.99 13.75
CA THR A 165 -14.57 -5.29 14.34
C THR A 165 -13.08 -5.52 14.63
N ASN A 166 -12.15 -4.67 14.16
CA ASN A 166 -10.73 -4.83 14.47
C ASN A 166 -10.41 -4.26 15.88
N PRO A 167 -10.02 -5.11 16.87
CA PRO A 167 -9.78 -4.67 18.25
C PRO A 167 -8.70 -3.59 18.36
N THR A 168 -7.67 -3.64 17.50
CA THR A 168 -6.55 -2.68 17.53
C THR A 168 -6.97 -1.30 17.01
N GLN A 169 -7.76 -1.27 15.94
CA GLN A 169 -8.30 -0.01 15.41
C GLN A 169 -9.38 0.55 16.33
N GLN A 170 -10.17 -0.31 16.97
CA GLN A 170 -11.16 0.11 17.96
C GLN A 170 -10.48 0.71 19.20
N GLN A 171 -9.38 0.12 19.68
CA GLN A 171 -8.57 0.69 20.75
C GLN A 171 -7.94 2.04 20.36
N ARG A 172 -7.45 2.17 19.12
CA ARG A 172 -6.94 3.45 18.59
C ARG A 172 -8.05 4.50 18.52
N LEU A 173 -9.23 4.12 18.04
CA LEU A 173 -10.38 5.02 17.94
C LEU A 173 -10.84 5.47 19.34
N GLU A 174 -10.96 4.54 20.30
CA GLU A 174 -11.32 4.82 21.70
C GLU A 174 -10.26 5.73 22.36
N TYR A 175 -8.97 5.48 22.12
CA TYR A 175 -7.89 6.34 22.59
C TYR A 175 -8.00 7.76 22.04
N TRP A 176 -8.20 7.91 20.73
CA TRP A 176 -8.33 9.23 20.12
C TRP A 176 -9.62 9.95 20.49
N GLN A 177 -10.73 9.23 20.72
CA GLN A 177 -11.96 9.80 21.24
C GLN A 177 -11.75 10.30 22.66
N ALA A 178 -11.18 9.46 23.53
CA ALA A 178 -10.87 9.85 24.92
C ALA A 178 -9.89 11.03 24.98
N PHE A 179 -8.87 11.05 24.12
CA PHE A 179 -7.93 12.17 23.99
C PHE A 179 -8.63 13.44 23.52
N ASN A 180 -9.51 13.34 22.55
CA ASN A 180 -10.29 14.47 22.02
C ASN A 180 -11.20 15.06 23.12
N ASP A 181 -11.94 14.20 23.83
CA ASP A 181 -12.80 14.60 24.93
C ASP A 181 -11.99 15.28 26.06
N TYR A 182 -10.83 14.72 26.41
CA TYR A 182 -9.92 15.32 27.38
C TYR A 182 -9.39 16.68 26.90
N ALA A 183 -8.94 16.78 25.65
CA ALA A 183 -8.39 18.01 25.06
C ALA A 183 -9.44 19.13 25.01
N PHE A 184 -10.69 18.81 24.61
CA PHE A 184 -11.76 19.81 24.53
C PHE A 184 -12.37 20.19 25.88
N GLN A 185 -12.29 19.32 26.91
CA GLN A 185 -12.73 19.62 28.25
C GLN A 185 -11.71 20.43 29.07
N ASN A 186 -10.44 20.43 28.66
CA ASN A 186 -9.38 21.15 29.38
C ASN A 186 -9.17 22.55 28.78
N ALA A 187 -9.65 23.58 29.52
CA ALA A 187 -9.55 24.98 29.10
C ALA A 187 -8.11 25.50 28.91
N GLU A 188 -7.10 24.81 29.45
CA GLU A 188 -5.69 25.13 29.23
C GLU A 188 -5.18 24.63 27.87
N PHE A 189 -5.70 23.52 27.36
CA PHE A 189 -5.33 22.98 26.04
C PHE A 189 -5.88 23.86 24.91
N ASN A 190 -7.09 24.40 25.09
CA ASN A 190 -7.70 25.31 24.10
C ASN A 190 -7.07 26.71 24.05
N LYS A 191 -6.10 27.04 24.92
CA LYS A 191 -5.36 28.31 24.91
C LYS A 191 -3.98 28.20 24.23
N ALA A 192 -3.56 26.99 23.82
CA ALA A 192 -2.25 26.72 23.28
C ALA A 192 -2.23 26.63 21.73
N PHE A 193 -3.41 26.70 21.08
CA PHE A 193 -3.54 26.69 19.61
C PHE A 193 -4.42 27.82 19.11
#